data_9ee059dfea5cd8d5f91a15f210ba2b51
#
_entry.id   9ee059dfea5cd8d5f91a15f210ba2b51
#
_cell.length_a   1.000
_cell.length_b   1.000
_cell.length_c   1.000
_cell.angle_alpha   90.00
_cell.angle_beta   90.00
_cell.angle_gamma   90.00
#
_symmetry.space_group_name_H-M   'P 1'
#
loop_
_entity.id
_entity.type
_entity.pdbx_description
1 polymer ?
#
loop_
_entity_poly.entity_id
_entity_poly.type
_entity_poly.pdbx_seq_one_letter_code
_entity_poly.pdbx_strand_id
1 'polypeptide(L)'
;LNAIADQALGLASSDAAPAQAAAVAAAPEAVAAVAAAPAGPSFASLGLSPDVVSALTAAGYQTPTPVQQRAIPAGIAGRDLMVSSPTGSGKTAAFMLPAIERFSQLQKAQASQPREPRPADGARTRRPQPVARPTMLVLTPTRELAMQVTTAAATYGKHLKRLRTVSILGGVAYGQQLMLLAKNPEILVATPGRLIDHLERGRIDLSQLQILVLDEADRMLDMGFIEDIETIVAATPATRQTMLFSATLDGKITSLTGRLLKDPERIEIVQRMEQRTNIAQTVHYVDDRDHKDRLLDHLLRDSGLDQAIVFTATKMDADQLAGRLADAGFESAALHGDLPQGARNRTIRALRERRVRVLVATDVAARGIDIPGITHVFNYDLPKFAEDYVHRIGRTGRAGRSGIAVSLVHHAEQGALKRIERFVRTPLAVNVVEGFEPRKSAPSGNGRPGFGGRGRPGGGNGGGRRFGSGSGAGKPAGNGGGARTGNGGGNGGGWAGKSAGGGSREGYGGSRDGGYGARRSDGPRTARRGS
;
A
#
# COMPACT_ATOMS: atom_id res chain seq x y z
N LEU A 1 10.17 49.31 -26.94
CA LEU A 1 9.43 50.44 -27.53
C LEU A 1 8.20 50.73 -26.70
N ASN A 2 8.34 51.82 -25.94
CA ASN A 2 7.39 52.91 -25.66
C ASN A 2 6.07 52.55 -24.97
N ALA A 3 5.85 52.95 -23.74
CA ALA A 3 5.71 54.30 -23.15
C ALA A 3 4.40 55.03 -23.56
N ILE A 4 3.90 55.78 -22.58
CA ILE A 4 2.94 56.92 -22.65
C ILE A 4 1.56 56.50 -22.11
N ALA A 5 0.97 57.13 -21.15
CA ALA A 5 0.98 58.34 -20.33
C ALA A 5 -0.41 58.39 -19.72
N ASP A 6 -0.62 58.70 -18.54
CA ASP A 6 -0.62 59.94 -17.76
C ASP A 6 -1.95 60.72 -17.79
N GLN A 7 -2.25 61.33 -16.65
CA GLN A 7 -3.21 62.43 -16.38
C GLN A 7 -4.64 62.01 -15.97
N ALA A 8 -5.26 62.62 -14.99
CA ALA A 8 -4.93 63.76 -14.10
C ALA A 8 -6.09 64.01 -13.13
N LEU A 9 -5.77 64.69 -12.02
CA LEU A 9 -6.50 65.78 -11.34
C LEU A 9 -7.66 65.47 -10.38
N GLY A 10 -7.49 65.91 -9.17
CA GLY A 10 -8.23 66.95 -8.51
C GLY A 10 -8.02 67.07 -7.02
N LEU A 11 -7.23 68.02 -6.65
CA LEU A 11 -7.16 68.95 -5.54
C LEU A 11 -8.31 69.01 -4.51
N ALA A 12 -7.96 69.05 -3.20
CA ALA A 12 -8.30 70.18 -2.34
C ALA A 12 -7.59 70.07 -0.99
N SER A 13 -6.97 71.18 -0.64
CA SER A 13 -6.22 71.55 0.53
C SER A 13 -7.12 71.89 1.74
N SER A 14 -6.63 71.74 2.98
CA SER A 14 -6.60 72.80 3.97
C SER A 14 -5.87 72.42 5.25
N ASP A 15 -4.79 73.11 5.51
CA ASP A 15 -4.25 73.74 6.71
C ASP A 15 -4.73 73.28 8.11
N ALA A 16 -3.76 72.95 8.95
CA ALA A 16 -3.30 73.71 10.08
C ALA A 16 -2.31 72.94 10.97
N ALA A 17 -1.15 73.52 11.17
CA ALA A 17 -0.16 73.15 12.20
C ALA A 17 -0.41 74.03 13.45
N PRO A 18 0.49 73.98 14.50
CA PRO A 18 1.12 72.92 15.27
C PRO A 18 0.88 73.09 16.80
N ALA A 19 1.13 72.07 17.60
CA ALA A 19 1.34 72.26 19.01
C ALA A 19 2.40 71.29 19.58
N GLN A 20 3.25 71.88 20.33
CA GLN A 20 4.54 71.50 20.89
C GLN A 20 4.57 70.27 21.79
N ALA A 21 5.68 69.62 21.70
CA ALA A 21 6.54 68.90 22.63
C ALA A 21 6.10 68.76 24.09
N ALA A 22 6.14 67.54 24.58
CA ALA A 22 6.63 67.18 25.93
C ALA A 22 7.32 65.82 25.85
N ALA A 23 8.63 65.84 26.00
CA ALA A 23 9.46 64.65 26.20
C ALA A 23 9.20 64.10 27.59
N VAL A 24 8.71 62.85 27.67
CA VAL A 24 8.80 62.05 28.90
C VAL A 24 9.63 60.81 28.55
N ALA A 25 10.82 60.77 29.14
CA ALA A 25 11.70 59.62 29.12
C ALA A 25 11.00 58.45 29.84
N ALA A 26 10.63 57.43 29.12
CA ALA A 26 10.25 56.12 29.65
C ALA A 26 11.39 55.13 29.38
N ALA A 27 11.86 54.53 30.47
CA ALA A 27 12.84 53.43 30.49
C ALA A 27 12.39 52.26 29.60
N PRO A 28 13.33 51.46 29.08
CA PRO A 28 12.97 50.28 28.27
C PRO A 28 12.33 49.25 29.18
N GLU A 29 11.02 49.07 29.07
CA GLU A 29 10.34 47.90 29.61
C GLU A 29 10.93 46.67 28.92
N ALA A 30 11.43 45.75 29.77
CA ALA A 30 11.83 44.42 29.40
C ALA A 30 10.69 43.76 28.63
N VAL A 31 10.87 43.50 27.36
CA VAL A 31 10.00 42.61 26.57
C VAL A 31 10.05 41.27 27.28
N ALA A 32 9.03 40.97 28.06
CA ALA A 32 8.82 39.65 28.63
C ALA A 32 8.83 38.67 27.49
N ALA A 33 9.79 37.76 27.51
CA ALA A 33 9.87 36.61 26.61
C ALA A 33 8.51 35.91 26.66
N VAL A 34 7.78 35.97 25.56
CA VAL A 34 6.60 35.14 25.34
C VAL A 34 7.08 33.72 25.59
N ALA A 35 6.67 33.13 26.70
CA ALA A 35 6.95 31.75 27.02
C ALA A 35 6.46 30.92 25.85
N ALA A 36 7.43 30.34 25.10
CA ALA A 36 7.16 29.42 24.01
C ALA A 36 6.25 28.33 24.57
N ALA A 37 5.08 28.15 23.98
CA ALA A 37 4.21 27.03 24.28
C ALA A 37 5.07 25.75 24.32
N PRO A 38 4.80 24.79 25.23
CA PRO A 38 5.64 23.62 25.41
C PRO A 38 5.82 22.95 24.06
N ALA A 39 7.05 22.95 23.57
CA ALA A 39 7.40 22.30 22.32
C ALA A 39 6.96 20.84 22.43
N GLY A 40 6.08 20.39 21.53
CA GLY A 40 5.65 19.02 21.47
C GLY A 40 6.86 18.06 21.38
N PRO A 41 6.67 16.74 21.58
CA PRO A 41 7.78 15.79 21.59
C PRO A 41 8.63 15.91 20.33
N SER A 42 9.93 16.03 20.49
CA SER A 42 10.91 16.10 19.41
C SER A 42 11.49 14.71 19.12
N PHE A 43 12.08 14.48 17.94
CA PHE A 43 12.78 13.22 17.64
C PHE A 43 13.94 12.94 18.60
N ALA A 44 14.61 13.97 19.10
CA ALA A 44 15.67 13.81 20.08
C ALA A 44 15.15 13.26 21.42
N SER A 45 13.94 13.64 21.85
CA SER A 45 13.32 13.14 23.09
C SER A 45 12.88 11.67 23.00
N LEU A 46 12.88 11.08 21.79
CA LEU A 46 12.52 9.67 21.57
C LEU A 46 13.72 8.70 21.70
N GLY A 47 14.90 9.20 22.06
CA GLY A 47 16.11 8.36 22.23
C GLY A 47 16.94 8.18 20.97
N LEU A 48 16.73 9.00 19.94
CA LEU A 48 17.51 8.97 18.69
C LEU A 48 18.81 9.79 18.86
N SER A 49 19.90 9.29 18.30
CA SER A 49 21.20 9.97 18.30
C SER A 49 21.19 11.24 17.43
N PRO A 50 22.08 12.22 17.72
CA PRO A 50 22.17 13.47 16.96
C PRO A 50 22.38 13.25 15.45
N ASP A 51 23.12 12.22 15.05
CA ASP A 51 23.36 11.87 13.65
C ASP A 51 22.04 11.51 12.93
N VAL A 52 21.18 10.72 13.59
CA VAL A 52 19.87 10.32 13.05
C VAL A 52 18.91 11.50 13.02
N VAL A 53 18.87 12.30 14.10
CA VAL A 53 18.04 13.51 14.17
C VAL A 53 18.44 14.52 13.09
N SER A 54 19.74 14.72 12.86
CA SER A 54 20.24 15.60 11.80
C SER A 54 19.79 15.13 10.40
N ALA A 55 19.84 13.82 10.14
CA ALA A 55 19.35 13.26 8.88
C ALA A 55 17.85 13.50 8.67
N LEU A 56 17.04 13.38 9.73
CA LEU A 56 15.60 13.64 9.70
C LEU A 56 15.31 15.12 9.43
N THR A 57 15.99 16.02 10.13
CA THR A 57 15.84 17.47 9.94
C THR A 57 16.20 17.88 8.51
N ALA A 58 17.31 17.34 7.98
CA ALA A 58 17.72 17.57 6.59
C ALA A 58 16.71 17.02 5.56
N ALA A 59 15.93 16.00 5.93
CA ALA A 59 14.87 15.43 5.12
C ALA A 59 13.49 16.12 5.32
N GLY A 60 13.41 17.18 6.16
CA GLY A 60 12.20 17.95 6.40
C GLY A 60 11.28 17.40 7.50
N TYR A 61 11.73 16.40 8.26
CA TYR A 61 10.97 15.86 9.39
C TYR A 61 11.27 16.69 10.65
N GLN A 62 10.27 17.43 11.14
CA GLN A 62 10.42 18.31 12.32
C GLN A 62 9.84 17.69 13.59
N THR A 63 8.63 17.17 13.50
CA THR A 63 7.88 16.61 14.64
C THR A 63 7.50 15.17 14.39
N PRO A 64 7.65 14.27 15.39
CA PRO A 64 7.25 12.89 15.27
C PRO A 64 5.72 12.75 15.27
N THR A 65 5.20 11.87 14.44
CA THR A 65 3.77 11.51 14.41
C THR A 65 3.39 10.68 15.63
N PRO A 66 2.09 10.57 15.99
CA PRO A 66 1.65 9.78 17.14
C PRO A 66 2.13 8.32 17.11
N VAL A 67 2.19 7.68 15.94
CA VAL A 67 2.72 6.30 15.84
C VAL A 67 4.22 6.27 16.13
N GLN A 68 4.97 7.26 15.65
CA GLN A 68 6.41 7.36 15.87
C GLN A 68 6.74 7.61 17.34
N GLN A 69 5.98 8.49 18.01
CA GLN A 69 6.17 8.80 19.42
C GLN A 69 6.05 7.57 20.32
N ARG A 70 5.15 6.63 19.97
CA ARG A 70 4.95 5.40 20.75
C ARG A 70 5.86 4.27 20.31
N ALA A 71 6.07 4.08 19.00
CA ALA A 71 6.80 2.94 18.48
C ALA A 71 8.32 3.09 18.57
N ILE A 72 8.87 4.31 18.41
CA ILE A 72 10.33 4.50 18.40
C ILE A 72 10.99 4.12 19.73
N PRO A 73 10.53 4.64 20.89
CA PRO A 73 11.15 4.27 22.17
C PRO A 73 11.08 2.77 22.47
N ALA A 74 9.90 2.17 22.24
CA ALA A 74 9.71 0.73 22.45
C ALA A 74 10.56 -0.13 21.50
N GLY A 75 10.71 0.33 20.24
CA GLY A 75 11.57 -0.33 19.24
C GLY A 75 13.04 -0.24 19.60
N ILE A 76 13.53 0.89 20.11
CA ILE A 76 14.92 1.06 20.62
C ILE A 76 15.15 0.15 21.83
N ALA A 77 14.16 0.01 22.72
CA ALA A 77 14.21 -0.89 23.87
C ALA A 77 14.24 -2.39 23.47
N GLY A 78 14.11 -2.71 22.19
CA GLY A 78 14.17 -4.09 21.70
C GLY A 78 12.88 -4.89 21.89
N ARG A 79 11.75 -4.26 22.24
CA ARG A 79 10.46 -4.94 22.41
C ARG A 79 9.86 -5.31 21.06
N ASP A 80 9.13 -6.42 21.02
CA ASP A 80 8.28 -6.74 19.88
C ASP A 80 7.12 -5.75 19.82
N LEU A 81 6.73 -5.35 18.60
CA LEU A 81 5.70 -4.36 18.39
C LEU A 81 4.56 -4.91 17.52
N MET A 82 3.34 -4.65 17.95
CA MET A 82 2.12 -4.83 17.15
C MET A 82 1.46 -3.47 16.96
N VAL A 83 1.58 -2.90 15.76
CA VAL A 83 1.17 -1.53 15.47
C VAL A 83 0.04 -1.52 14.47
N SER A 84 -1.11 -0.97 14.89
CA SER A 84 -2.20 -0.63 13.99
C SER A 84 -2.24 0.88 13.77
N SER A 85 -2.09 1.29 12.52
CA SER A 85 -2.24 2.68 12.16
C SER A 85 -2.54 2.85 10.66
N PRO A 86 -3.25 3.91 10.26
CA PRO A 86 -3.62 4.14 8.87
C PRO A 86 -2.41 4.35 7.97
N THR A 87 -2.62 4.22 6.65
CA THR A 87 -1.60 4.56 5.66
C THR A 87 -1.27 6.06 5.73
N GLY A 88 0.01 6.41 5.56
CA GLY A 88 0.46 7.80 5.66
C GLY A 88 0.69 8.32 7.08
N SER A 89 0.51 7.51 8.12
CA SER A 89 0.76 7.87 9.52
C SER A 89 2.24 7.96 9.91
N GLY A 90 3.16 7.56 9.01
CA GLY A 90 4.60 7.56 9.28
C GLY A 90 5.14 6.22 9.81
N LYS A 91 4.47 5.09 9.53
CA LYS A 91 4.88 3.73 9.94
C LYS A 91 6.32 3.39 9.53
N THR A 92 6.72 3.74 8.31
CA THR A 92 8.07 3.43 7.82
C THR A 92 9.16 4.02 8.71
N ALA A 93 9.03 5.26 9.14
CA ALA A 93 9.96 5.85 10.08
C ALA A 93 9.85 5.21 11.48
N ALA A 94 8.65 4.81 11.90
CA ALA A 94 8.41 4.21 13.19
C ALA A 94 9.19 2.89 13.42
N PHE A 95 9.38 2.06 12.37
CA PHE A 95 10.21 0.85 12.48
C PHE A 95 11.64 1.04 12.01
N MET A 96 11.88 1.95 11.06
CA MET A 96 13.22 2.11 10.49
C MET A 96 14.15 2.88 11.43
N LEU A 97 13.64 3.89 12.14
CA LEU A 97 14.47 4.73 13.02
C LEU A 97 15.04 3.96 14.21
N PRO A 98 14.30 3.10 14.94
CA PRO A 98 14.87 2.25 15.97
C PRO A 98 15.99 1.34 15.46
N ALA A 99 15.82 0.76 14.28
CA ALA A 99 16.82 -0.10 13.66
C ALA A 99 18.07 0.68 13.27
N ILE A 100 17.93 1.86 12.65
CA ILE A 100 19.05 2.73 12.29
C ILE A 100 19.81 3.20 13.53
N GLU A 101 19.10 3.55 14.62
CA GLU A 101 19.73 3.90 15.89
C GLU A 101 20.55 2.75 16.46
N ARG A 102 20.01 1.53 16.44
CA ARG A 102 20.75 0.33 16.85
C ARG A 102 22.01 0.11 16.01
N PHE A 103 21.92 0.29 14.68
CA PHE A 103 23.11 0.21 13.81
C PHE A 103 24.13 1.30 14.11
N SER A 104 23.70 2.51 14.43
CA SER A 104 24.58 3.61 14.86
C SER A 104 25.36 3.23 16.12
N GLN A 105 24.66 2.69 17.11
CA GLN A 105 25.27 2.25 18.37
C GLN A 105 26.27 1.10 18.16
N LEU A 106 25.92 0.10 17.35
CA LEU A 106 26.81 -1.01 17.01
C LEU A 106 28.06 -0.54 16.25
N GLN A 107 27.93 0.40 15.33
CA GLN A 107 29.08 0.97 14.62
C GLN A 107 30.01 1.75 15.55
N LYS A 108 29.46 2.51 16.50
CA LYS A 108 30.22 3.24 17.51
C LYS A 108 30.98 2.26 18.43
N ALA A 109 30.30 1.19 18.87
CA ALA A 109 30.91 0.15 19.70
C ALA A 109 32.06 -0.60 18.96
N GLN A 110 31.88 -0.91 17.67
CA GLN A 110 32.94 -1.54 16.85
C GLN A 110 34.10 -0.59 16.55
N ALA A 111 33.85 0.71 16.43
CA ALA A 111 34.91 1.69 16.19
C ALA A 111 35.86 1.87 17.42
N SER A 112 35.34 1.61 18.62
CA SER A 112 36.10 1.68 19.88
C SER A 112 36.88 0.39 20.20
N GLN A 113 36.67 -0.71 19.46
CA GLN A 113 37.46 -1.94 19.64
C GLN A 113 38.77 -1.89 18.84
N PRO A 114 39.90 -2.35 19.41
CA PRO A 114 41.16 -2.49 18.68
C PRO A 114 40.94 -3.39 17.46
N ARG A 115 41.39 -2.94 16.29
CA ARG A 115 41.33 -3.75 15.06
C ARG A 115 42.32 -4.91 15.19
N GLU A 116 41.82 -6.12 15.26
CA GLU A 116 42.68 -7.29 15.05
C GLU A 116 43.31 -7.25 13.65
N PRO A 117 44.62 -7.53 13.51
CA PRO A 117 45.28 -7.58 12.22
C PRO A 117 44.62 -8.65 11.35
N ARG A 118 44.23 -8.28 10.14
CA ARG A 118 43.71 -9.24 9.15
C ARG A 118 44.79 -10.31 8.88
N PRO A 119 44.45 -11.61 8.94
CA PRO A 119 45.35 -12.65 8.48
C PRO A 119 45.76 -12.38 7.02
N ALA A 120 47.04 -12.43 6.71
CA ALA A 120 47.55 -12.32 5.36
C ALA A 120 47.02 -13.51 4.53
N ASP A 121 46.11 -13.25 3.61
CA ASP A 121 45.44 -14.23 2.76
C ASP A 121 46.44 -14.73 1.68
N GLY A 122 47.10 -15.82 1.94
CA GLY A 122 47.95 -16.53 1.01
C GLY A 122 47.30 -17.79 0.47
N ALA A 123 46.24 -17.69 -0.33
CA ALA A 123 45.86 -18.69 -1.33
C ALA A 123 44.67 -18.16 -2.12
N ARG A 124 44.81 -18.02 -3.44
CA ARG A 124 43.71 -17.76 -4.39
C ARG A 124 42.88 -19.04 -4.60
N THR A 125 42.22 -19.51 -3.57
CA THR A 125 41.14 -20.48 -3.75
C THR A 125 39.93 -19.75 -4.33
N ARG A 126 39.24 -20.38 -5.27
CA ARG A 126 38.00 -19.88 -5.88
C ARG A 126 37.04 -19.48 -4.74
N ARG A 127 36.88 -18.18 -4.50
CA ARG A 127 36.05 -17.68 -3.39
C ARG A 127 34.65 -18.24 -3.53
N PRO A 128 34.10 -18.91 -2.51
CA PRO A 128 32.70 -19.32 -2.54
C PRO A 128 31.83 -18.10 -2.82
N GLN A 129 30.72 -18.30 -3.52
CA GLN A 129 29.81 -17.19 -3.81
C GLN A 129 29.36 -16.56 -2.48
N PRO A 130 29.42 -15.24 -2.35
CA PRO A 130 29.09 -14.58 -1.10
C PRO A 130 27.60 -14.82 -0.76
N VAL A 131 27.35 -15.32 0.46
CA VAL A 131 26.02 -15.45 1.04
C VAL A 131 25.76 -14.18 1.83
N ALA A 132 24.63 -13.51 1.55
CA ALA A 132 24.24 -12.30 2.27
C ALA A 132 23.64 -12.67 3.64
N ARG A 133 24.09 -11.96 4.70
CA ARG A 133 23.61 -12.12 6.08
C ARG A 133 23.11 -10.79 6.61
N PRO A 134 21.87 -10.42 6.28
CA PRO A 134 21.30 -9.15 6.74
C PRO A 134 21.06 -9.20 8.26
N THR A 135 21.20 -8.04 8.90
CA THR A 135 20.87 -7.87 10.32
C THR A 135 19.38 -7.52 10.49
N MET A 136 18.80 -6.84 9.51
CA MET A 136 17.38 -6.48 9.48
C MET A 136 16.75 -6.96 8.17
N LEU A 137 15.55 -7.53 8.30
CA LEU A 137 14.68 -7.90 7.18
C LEU A 137 13.35 -7.16 7.30
N VAL A 138 12.92 -6.53 6.21
CA VAL A 138 11.59 -5.92 6.07
C VAL A 138 10.84 -6.67 4.98
N LEU A 139 9.73 -7.30 5.34
CA LEU A 139 8.80 -7.92 4.39
C LEU A 139 7.70 -6.93 4.02
N THR A 140 7.41 -6.84 2.74
CA THR A 140 6.38 -5.96 2.19
C THR A 140 5.56 -6.70 1.13
N PRO A 141 4.25 -6.43 1.01
CA PRO A 141 3.38 -7.12 0.05
C PRO A 141 3.70 -6.76 -1.41
N THR A 142 4.22 -5.57 -1.66
CA THR A 142 4.39 -5.05 -3.02
C THR A 142 5.80 -4.53 -3.27
N ARG A 143 6.20 -4.56 -4.56
CA ARG A 143 7.50 -4.07 -5.03
C ARG A 143 7.65 -2.57 -4.81
N GLU A 144 6.57 -1.85 -5.01
CA GLU A 144 6.50 -0.40 -4.89
C GLU A 144 6.76 0.04 -3.44
N LEU A 145 6.10 -0.62 -2.49
CA LEU A 145 6.32 -0.37 -1.07
C LEU A 145 7.75 -0.73 -0.66
N ALA A 146 8.28 -1.87 -1.14
CA ALA A 146 9.68 -2.23 -0.87
C ALA A 146 10.66 -1.16 -1.36
N MET A 147 10.46 -0.61 -2.55
CA MET A 147 11.30 0.48 -3.07
C MET A 147 11.18 1.76 -2.24
N GLN A 148 9.97 2.09 -1.77
CA GLN A 148 9.75 3.25 -0.89
C GLN A 148 10.46 3.06 0.44
N VAL A 149 10.32 1.89 1.06
CA VAL A 149 11.03 1.55 2.32
C VAL A 149 12.54 1.63 2.13
N THR A 150 13.05 1.11 1.00
CA THR A 150 14.49 1.19 0.67
C THR A 150 14.98 2.64 0.55
N THR A 151 14.20 3.49 -0.11
CA THR A 151 14.52 4.92 -0.25
C THR A 151 14.48 5.64 1.10
N ALA A 152 13.46 5.35 1.91
CA ALA A 152 13.34 5.90 3.26
C ALA A 152 14.52 5.50 4.16
N ALA A 153 14.92 4.22 4.14
CA ALA A 153 16.09 3.74 4.87
C ALA A 153 17.38 4.46 4.47
N ALA A 154 17.58 4.69 3.17
CA ALA A 154 18.73 5.44 2.66
C ALA A 154 18.71 6.91 3.11
N THR A 155 17.52 7.52 3.18
CA THR A 155 17.33 8.90 3.62
C THR A 155 17.63 9.05 5.11
N TYR A 156 17.05 8.18 5.95
CA TYR A 156 17.22 8.24 7.41
C TYR A 156 18.62 7.84 7.87
N GLY A 157 19.24 6.91 7.14
CA GLY A 157 20.60 6.44 7.43
C GLY A 157 21.72 7.24 6.74
N LYS A 158 21.42 8.40 6.13
CA LYS A 158 22.36 9.18 5.29
C LYS A 158 23.68 9.49 5.98
N HIS A 159 23.69 9.72 7.28
CA HIS A 159 24.88 10.08 8.04
C HIS A 159 25.60 8.86 8.66
N LEU A 160 25.03 7.65 8.54
CA LEU A 160 25.70 6.43 9.00
C LEU A 160 26.66 5.91 7.94
N LYS A 161 27.91 5.71 8.35
CA LYS A 161 28.93 5.07 7.50
C LYS A 161 28.57 3.59 7.33
N ARG A 162 28.60 3.08 6.07
CA ARG A 162 28.44 1.65 5.74
C ARG A 162 27.05 1.06 6.00
N LEU A 163 26.00 1.85 6.17
CA LEU A 163 24.64 1.31 6.16
C LEU A 163 24.20 1.05 4.71
N ARG A 164 24.07 -0.22 4.35
CA ARG A 164 23.62 -0.65 3.02
C ARG A 164 22.22 -1.21 3.11
N THR A 165 21.34 -0.66 2.32
CA THR A 165 19.97 -1.17 2.16
C THR A 165 19.80 -1.69 0.74
N VAL A 166 19.30 -2.90 0.61
CA VAL A 166 19.05 -3.56 -0.66
C VAL A 166 17.62 -4.08 -0.70
N SER A 167 16.95 -3.92 -1.84
CA SER A 167 15.65 -4.54 -2.09
C SER A 167 15.78 -5.73 -3.06
N ILE A 168 15.10 -6.85 -2.71
CA ILE A 168 14.95 -8.03 -3.57
C ILE A 168 13.48 -8.24 -3.91
N LEU A 169 13.19 -8.19 -5.21
CA LEU A 169 11.84 -8.05 -5.72
C LEU A 169 11.60 -9.01 -6.88
N GLY A 170 10.40 -9.57 -6.95
CA GLY A 170 9.97 -10.31 -8.12
C GLY A 170 10.00 -9.41 -9.38
N GLY A 171 10.25 -9.97 -10.56
CA GLY A 171 10.28 -9.25 -11.83
C GLY A 171 11.50 -8.36 -12.08
N VAL A 172 12.48 -8.36 -11.18
CA VAL A 172 13.81 -7.78 -11.38
C VAL A 172 14.78 -8.90 -11.74
N ALA A 173 15.73 -8.63 -12.66
CA ALA A 173 16.71 -9.60 -13.11
C ALA A 173 17.50 -10.19 -11.94
N TYR A 174 17.55 -11.53 -11.87
CA TYR A 174 18.19 -12.26 -10.78
C TYR A 174 19.67 -11.90 -10.58
N GLY A 175 20.42 -11.79 -11.69
CA GLY A 175 21.84 -11.43 -11.65
C GLY A 175 22.12 -10.05 -11.04
N GLN A 176 21.25 -9.07 -11.26
CA GLN A 176 21.36 -7.76 -10.64
C GLN A 176 21.20 -7.84 -9.12
N GLN A 177 20.24 -8.65 -8.66
CA GLN A 177 20.02 -8.85 -7.22
C GLN A 177 21.21 -9.57 -6.57
N LEU A 178 21.81 -10.54 -7.24
CA LEU A 178 23.03 -11.20 -6.75
C LEU A 178 24.20 -10.23 -6.55
N MET A 179 24.39 -9.29 -7.49
CA MET A 179 25.43 -8.26 -7.35
C MET A 179 25.19 -7.33 -6.15
N LEU A 180 23.94 -7.05 -5.83
CA LEU A 180 23.57 -6.26 -4.67
C LEU A 180 23.78 -7.05 -3.38
N LEU A 181 23.35 -8.32 -3.33
CA LEU A 181 23.52 -9.22 -2.19
C LEU A 181 24.98 -9.51 -1.88
N ALA A 182 25.85 -9.58 -2.91
CA ALA A 182 27.29 -9.77 -2.73
C ALA A 182 27.98 -8.68 -1.88
N LYS A 183 27.33 -7.52 -1.72
CA LYS A 183 27.79 -6.42 -0.87
C LYS A 183 27.46 -6.64 0.61
N ASN A 184 26.79 -7.72 0.96
CA ASN A 184 26.31 -8.06 2.29
C ASN A 184 25.57 -6.88 2.98
N PRO A 185 24.32 -6.57 2.55
CA PRO A 185 23.57 -5.43 3.11
C PRO A 185 23.19 -5.67 4.57
N GLU A 186 23.20 -4.62 5.38
CA GLU A 186 22.71 -4.62 6.75
C GLU A 186 21.19 -4.69 6.81
N ILE A 187 20.50 -3.99 5.87
CA ILE A 187 19.04 -3.97 5.74
C ILE A 187 18.63 -4.60 4.42
N LEU A 188 17.81 -5.62 4.50
CA LEU A 188 17.20 -6.28 3.36
C LEU A 188 15.71 -5.98 3.36
N VAL A 189 15.20 -5.46 2.24
CA VAL A 189 13.77 -5.25 2.01
C VAL A 189 13.30 -6.22 0.93
N ALA A 190 12.26 -6.99 1.17
CA ALA A 190 11.89 -8.05 0.27
C ALA A 190 10.37 -8.22 0.11
N THR A 191 9.96 -8.75 -1.05
CA THR A 191 8.65 -9.40 -1.19
C THR A 191 8.80 -10.90 -0.88
N PRO A 192 7.83 -11.55 -0.19
CA PRO A 192 7.99 -12.91 0.34
C PRO A 192 8.48 -13.92 -0.68
N GLY A 193 7.79 -14.16 -1.78
CA GLY A 193 8.14 -15.21 -2.76
C GLY A 193 9.55 -15.03 -3.36
N ARG A 194 10.06 -13.81 -3.60
CA ARG A 194 11.42 -13.60 -4.11
C ARG A 194 12.48 -13.86 -3.04
N LEU A 195 12.16 -13.59 -1.78
CA LEU A 195 13.06 -13.91 -0.68
C LEU A 195 13.23 -15.43 -0.55
N ILE A 196 12.14 -16.19 -0.63
CA ILE A 196 12.18 -17.66 -0.60
C ILE A 196 13.04 -18.21 -1.73
N ASP A 197 12.89 -17.73 -2.97
CA ASP A 197 13.72 -18.14 -4.12
C ASP A 197 15.23 -17.93 -3.84
N HIS A 198 15.61 -16.85 -3.16
CA HIS A 198 17.01 -16.62 -2.75
C HIS A 198 17.45 -17.47 -1.56
N LEU A 199 16.57 -17.76 -0.60
CA LEU A 199 16.85 -18.65 0.55
C LEU A 199 17.09 -20.09 0.08
N GLU A 200 16.21 -20.63 -0.75
CA GLU A 200 16.31 -21.99 -1.32
C GLU A 200 17.59 -22.17 -2.13
N ARG A 201 18.04 -21.12 -2.82
CA ARG A 201 19.32 -21.14 -3.57
C ARG A 201 20.55 -20.85 -2.72
N GLY A 202 20.42 -20.73 -1.41
CA GLY A 202 21.52 -20.47 -0.49
C GLY A 202 22.24 -19.12 -0.73
N ARG A 203 21.53 -18.11 -1.25
CA ARG A 203 22.09 -16.78 -1.51
C ARG A 203 21.95 -15.83 -0.33
N ILE A 204 21.04 -16.15 0.58
CA ILE A 204 20.75 -15.40 1.80
C ILE A 204 20.72 -16.39 2.95
N ASP A 205 21.32 -15.99 4.07
CA ASP A 205 21.30 -16.71 5.34
C ASP A 205 20.72 -15.77 6.40
N LEU A 206 19.58 -16.14 6.97
CA LEU A 206 18.86 -15.36 7.98
C LEU A 206 19.19 -15.79 9.42
N SER A 207 20.11 -16.73 9.62
CA SER A 207 20.48 -17.27 10.95
C SER A 207 21.04 -16.23 11.92
N GLN A 208 21.45 -15.04 11.43
CA GLN A 208 21.97 -13.94 12.24
C GLN A 208 21.04 -12.72 12.26
N LEU A 209 19.80 -12.87 11.81
CA LEU A 209 18.83 -11.79 11.77
C LEU A 209 18.49 -11.31 13.18
N GLN A 210 18.55 -9.99 13.40
CA GLN A 210 18.23 -9.39 14.69
C GLN A 210 16.86 -8.71 14.70
N ILE A 211 16.42 -8.17 13.55
CA ILE A 211 15.16 -7.43 13.43
C ILE A 211 14.38 -7.95 12.22
N LEU A 212 13.14 -8.36 12.47
CA LEU A 212 12.16 -8.70 11.44
C LEU A 212 11.02 -7.69 11.48
N VAL A 213 10.70 -7.10 10.33
CA VAL A 213 9.55 -6.21 10.18
C VAL A 213 8.59 -6.79 9.15
N LEU A 214 7.31 -6.82 9.50
CA LEU A 214 6.20 -7.14 8.61
C LEU A 214 5.42 -5.83 8.38
N ASP A 215 5.61 -5.19 7.22
CA ASP A 215 4.91 -3.95 6.88
C ASP A 215 3.71 -4.24 5.96
N GLU A 216 2.56 -3.63 6.25
CA GLU A 216 1.26 -3.95 5.65
C GLU A 216 0.93 -5.46 5.77
N ALA A 217 1.02 -6.00 7.00
CA ALA A 217 0.80 -7.43 7.26
C ALA A 217 -0.59 -7.92 6.84
N ASP A 218 -1.65 -7.13 7.07
CA ASP A 218 -3.00 -7.37 6.57
C ASP A 218 -3.03 -7.65 5.07
N ARG A 219 -2.28 -6.88 4.31
CA ARG A 219 -2.16 -7.03 2.86
C ARG A 219 -1.42 -8.30 2.45
N MET A 220 -0.38 -8.66 3.19
CA MET A 220 0.33 -9.91 2.90
C MET A 220 -0.59 -11.12 3.12
N LEU A 221 -1.45 -11.09 4.14
CA LEU A 221 -2.44 -12.13 4.38
C LEU A 221 -3.52 -12.18 3.30
N ASP A 222 -4.04 -11.03 2.87
CA ASP A 222 -5.02 -10.93 1.78
C ASP A 222 -4.47 -11.47 0.46
N MET A 223 -3.17 -11.35 0.23
CA MET A 223 -2.48 -11.85 -0.95
C MET A 223 -2.08 -13.34 -0.85
N GLY A 224 -2.35 -13.98 0.29
CA GLY A 224 -2.09 -15.41 0.49
C GLY A 224 -0.66 -15.73 0.91
N PHE A 225 0.15 -14.76 1.35
CA PHE A 225 1.56 -14.97 1.74
C PHE A 225 1.75 -15.54 3.15
N ILE A 226 0.70 -16.11 3.77
CA ILE A 226 0.81 -16.60 5.15
C ILE A 226 1.86 -17.72 5.29
N GLU A 227 1.85 -18.71 4.39
CA GLU A 227 2.80 -19.83 4.38
C GLU A 227 4.22 -19.35 4.06
N ASP A 228 4.34 -18.41 3.15
CA ASP A 228 5.63 -17.77 2.81
C ASP A 228 6.24 -17.07 4.03
N ILE A 229 5.42 -16.32 4.78
CA ILE A 229 5.86 -15.61 6.00
C ILE A 229 6.31 -16.63 7.05
N GLU A 230 5.55 -17.70 7.28
CA GLU A 230 5.90 -18.74 8.24
C GLU A 230 7.21 -19.45 7.87
N THR A 231 7.41 -19.76 6.59
CA THR A 231 8.65 -20.34 6.06
C THR A 231 9.85 -19.42 6.29
N ILE A 232 9.71 -18.12 6.02
CA ILE A 232 10.77 -17.11 6.23
C ILE A 232 11.09 -17.00 7.73
N VAL A 233 10.06 -16.93 8.57
CA VAL A 233 10.21 -16.81 10.02
C VAL A 233 10.93 -18.00 10.61
N ALA A 234 10.63 -19.21 10.14
CA ALA A 234 11.31 -20.43 10.57
C ALA A 234 12.82 -20.43 10.28
N ALA A 235 13.28 -19.68 9.28
CA ALA A 235 14.68 -19.51 8.93
C ALA A 235 15.41 -18.43 9.78
N THR A 236 14.72 -17.77 10.70
CA THR A 236 15.27 -16.69 11.52
C THR A 236 15.46 -17.09 12.99
N PRO A 237 16.41 -16.47 13.75
CA PRO A 237 16.59 -16.77 15.16
C PRO A 237 15.33 -16.49 16.00
N ALA A 238 15.10 -17.31 16.99
CA ALA A 238 14.02 -17.08 17.96
C ALA A 238 14.25 -15.83 18.84
N THR A 239 15.49 -15.35 18.93
CA THR A 239 15.87 -14.17 19.72
C THR A 239 15.70 -12.85 18.98
N ARG A 240 15.26 -12.89 17.70
CA ARG A 240 15.01 -11.67 16.93
C ARG A 240 13.93 -10.81 17.57
N GLN A 241 14.02 -9.51 17.36
CA GLN A 241 12.93 -8.57 17.59
C GLN A 241 11.98 -8.63 16.38
N THR A 242 10.66 -8.72 16.62
CA THR A 242 9.65 -8.73 15.55
C THR A 242 8.73 -7.53 15.68
N MET A 243 8.56 -6.78 14.59
CA MET A 243 7.68 -5.62 14.54
C MET A 243 6.66 -5.82 13.42
N LEU A 244 5.37 -5.87 13.78
CA LEU A 244 4.28 -6.04 12.85
C LEU A 244 3.51 -4.72 12.71
N PHE A 245 3.39 -4.23 11.48
CA PHE A 245 2.65 -3.03 11.11
C PHE A 245 1.49 -3.39 10.18
N SER A 246 0.29 -2.96 10.54
CA SER A 246 -0.93 -3.21 9.80
C SER A 246 -1.83 -1.99 9.79
N ALA A 247 -2.78 -1.91 8.86
CA ALA A 247 -3.84 -0.92 8.92
C ALA A 247 -5.01 -1.42 9.76
N THR A 248 -5.19 -2.73 9.87
CA THR A 248 -6.27 -3.39 10.63
C THR A 248 -5.70 -4.44 11.59
N LEU A 249 -6.44 -4.71 12.67
CA LEU A 249 -6.15 -5.79 13.63
C LEU A 249 -7.33 -6.76 13.65
N ASP A 250 -7.57 -7.41 12.55
CA ASP A 250 -8.59 -8.45 12.46
C ASP A 250 -8.16 -9.76 13.14
N GLY A 251 -9.07 -10.75 13.17
CA GLY A 251 -8.79 -12.04 13.79
C GLY A 251 -7.63 -12.80 13.13
N LYS A 252 -7.37 -12.60 11.83
CA LYS A 252 -6.27 -13.22 11.10
C LYS A 252 -4.93 -12.63 11.53
N ILE A 253 -4.84 -11.30 11.61
CA ILE A 253 -3.64 -10.59 12.11
C ILE A 253 -3.37 -10.97 13.55
N THR A 254 -4.40 -11.01 14.40
CA THR A 254 -4.26 -11.39 15.81
C THR A 254 -3.73 -12.82 15.94
N SER A 255 -4.24 -13.76 15.15
CA SER A 255 -3.75 -15.16 15.13
C SER A 255 -2.28 -15.24 14.67
N LEU A 256 -1.91 -14.51 13.62
CA LEU A 256 -0.52 -14.43 13.13
C LEU A 256 0.40 -13.85 14.21
N THR A 257 -0.03 -12.77 14.87
CA THR A 257 0.71 -12.11 15.93
C THR A 257 1.03 -13.05 17.08
N GLY A 258 0.04 -13.81 17.55
CA GLY A 258 0.22 -14.79 18.63
C GLY A 258 1.25 -15.87 18.34
N ARG A 259 1.54 -16.14 17.05
CA ARG A 259 2.55 -17.13 16.64
C ARG A 259 3.94 -16.52 16.41
N LEU A 260 4.01 -15.26 16.00
CA LEU A 260 5.25 -14.64 15.53
C LEU A 260 5.91 -13.70 16.55
N LEU A 261 5.12 -13.06 17.42
CA LEU A 261 5.59 -12.03 18.35
C LEU A 261 5.62 -12.58 19.79
N LYS A 262 6.54 -12.02 20.59
CA LYS A 262 6.73 -12.35 22.01
C LYS A 262 6.38 -11.16 22.87
N ASP A 263 5.32 -11.26 23.66
CA ASP A 263 4.84 -10.18 24.53
C ASP A 263 4.89 -8.80 23.87
N PRO A 264 4.22 -8.60 22.73
CA PRO A 264 4.37 -7.39 21.94
C PRO A 264 3.72 -6.19 22.61
N GLU A 265 4.37 -5.04 22.49
CA GLU A 265 3.71 -3.78 22.80
C GLU A 265 2.67 -3.47 21.73
N ARG A 266 1.42 -3.36 22.16
CA ARG A 266 0.28 -3.06 21.29
C ARG A 266 0.08 -1.56 21.16
N ILE A 267 0.26 -1.05 19.95
CA ILE A 267 0.10 0.36 19.63
C ILE A 267 -1.02 0.52 18.62
N GLU A 268 -2.14 1.07 19.07
CA GLU A 268 -3.26 1.39 18.19
C GLU A 268 -3.36 2.90 18.03
N ILE A 269 -3.27 3.36 16.80
CA ILE A 269 -3.53 4.74 16.42
C ILE A 269 -4.87 4.75 15.69
N VAL A 270 -5.91 4.98 16.47
CA VAL A 270 -7.25 5.16 15.90
C VAL A 270 -7.27 6.51 15.21
N GLN A 271 -7.47 6.51 13.90
CA GLN A 271 -7.75 7.73 13.19
C GLN A 271 -9.10 8.26 13.70
N ARG A 272 -9.08 9.38 14.44
CA ARG A 272 -10.32 10.05 14.78
C ARG A 272 -11.09 10.35 13.50
N MET A 273 -12.40 10.17 13.52
CA MET A 273 -13.29 10.45 12.39
C MET A 273 -13.05 11.83 11.78
N GLU A 274 -12.55 12.77 12.57
CA GLU A 274 -12.20 14.14 12.17
C GLU A 274 -11.17 14.25 11.04
N GLN A 275 -10.25 13.28 10.90
CA GLN A 275 -9.27 13.30 9.79
C GLN A 275 -9.84 12.78 8.45
N ARG A 276 -11.04 12.17 8.47
CA ARG A 276 -11.75 11.76 7.24
C ARG A 276 -12.65 12.88 6.71
N THR A 277 -12.87 13.94 7.49
CA THR A 277 -13.67 15.11 7.09
C THR A 277 -13.05 15.86 5.91
N ASN A 278 -11.75 15.65 5.64
CA ASN A 278 -11.06 16.29 4.54
C ASN A 278 -11.31 15.61 3.18
N ILE A 279 -12.05 14.47 3.13
CA ILE A 279 -12.38 13.80 1.86
C ILE A 279 -13.89 13.86 1.66
N ALA A 280 -14.32 14.65 0.69
CA ALA A 280 -15.70 14.65 0.24
C ALA A 280 -15.99 13.33 -0.50
N GLN A 281 -16.99 12.58 -0.02
CA GLN A 281 -17.32 11.27 -0.57
C GLN A 281 -18.71 11.30 -1.18
N THR A 282 -18.81 10.93 -2.46
CA THR A 282 -20.06 10.92 -3.21
C THR A 282 -20.28 9.61 -3.94
N VAL A 283 -21.54 9.27 -4.14
CA VAL A 283 -22.00 8.11 -4.90
C VAL A 283 -22.87 8.59 -6.05
N HIS A 284 -22.61 8.07 -7.24
CA HIS A 284 -23.46 8.28 -8.40
C HIS A 284 -23.96 6.93 -8.91
N TYR A 285 -25.28 6.78 -8.99
CA TYR A 285 -25.86 5.59 -9.58
C TYR A 285 -25.77 5.64 -11.10
N VAL A 286 -25.45 4.51 -11.70
CA VAL A 286 -25.34 4.35 -13.15
C VAL A 286 -26.14 3.13 -13.62
N ASP A 287 -26.67 3.20 -14.85
CA ASP A 287 -27.52 2.15 -15.42
C ASP A 287 -26.71 1.03 -16.07
N ASP A 288 -25.66 1.40 -16.79
CA ASP A 288 -24.82 0.51 -17.59
C ASP A 288 -23.38 1.06 -17.73
N ARG A 289 -22.54 0.35 -18.49
CA ARG A 289 -21.14 0.71 -18.71
C ARG A 289 -21.01 2.01 -19.51
N ASP A 290 -21.84 2.21 -20.53
CA ASP A 290 -21.78 3.42 -21.35
C ASP A 290 -22.17 4.67 -20.55
N HIS A 291 -23.15 4.55 -19.66
CA HIS A 291 -23.51 5.61 -18.72
C HIS A 291 -22.32 5.90 -17.75
N LYS A 292 -21.74 4.84 -17.18
CA LYS A 292 -20.58 4.93 -16.29
C LYS A 292 -19.41 5.64 -16.98
N ASP A 293 -19.14 5.31 -18.22
CA ASP A 293 -18.06 5.87 -19.02
C ASP A 293 -18.26 7.35 -19.33
N ARG A 294 -19.46 7.73 -19.78
CA ARG A 294 -19.81 9.13 -20.06
C ARG A 294 -19.76 10.00 -18.81
N LEU A 295 -20.30 9.48 -17.70
CA LEU A 295 -20.26 10.20 -16.42
C LEU A 295 -18.84 10.38 -15.90
N LEU A 296 -17.99 9.35 -15.99
CA LEU A 296 -16.57 9.47 -15.62
C LEU A 296 -15.87 10.52 -16.47
N ASP A 297 -16.10 10.51 -17.79
CA ASP A 297 -15.50 11.48 -18.71
C ASP A 297 -15.89 12.93 -18.35
N HIS A 298 -17.16 13.14 -18.00
CA HIS A 298 -17.66 14.43 -17.53
C HIS A 298 -16.97 14.85 -16.21
N LEU A 299 -16.91 13.95 -15.22
CA LEU A 299 -16.34 14.24 -13.91
C LEU A 299 -14.80 14.46 -13.95
N LEU A 300 -14.11 13.82 -14.89
CA LEU A 300 -12.67 14.02 -15.10
C LEU A 300 -12.33 15.41 -15.69
N ARG A 301 -13.32 16.15 -16.21
CA ARG A 301 -13.17 17.51 -16.73
C ARG A 301 -13.37 18.60 -15.67
N ASP A 302 -13.59 18.20 -14.41
CA ASP A 302 -13.71 19.14 -13.30
C ASP A 302 -12.49 20.03 -13.21
N SER A 303 -12.70 21.34 -13.09
CA SER A 303 -11.64 22.35 -12.99
C SER A 303 -10.77 22.21 -11.73
N GLY A 304 -11.31 21.59 -10.68
CA GLY A 304 -10.58 21.29 -9.44
C GLY A 304 -9.69 20.04 -9.51
N LEU A 305 -9.76 19.28 -10.63
CA LEU A 305 -9.01 18.05 -10.79
C LEU A 305 -7.57 18.34 -11.26
N ASP A 306 -6.59 18.16 -10.38
CA ASP A 306 -5.17 18.20 -10.72
C ASP A 306 -4.68 16.81 -11.15
N GLN A 307 -4.81 15.82 -10.28
CA GLN A 307 -4.51 14.42 -10.58
C GLN A 307 -5.58 13.48 -10.00
N ALA A 308 -5.88 12.43 -10.73
CA ALA A 308 -6.87 11.42 -10.34
C ALA A 308 -6.34 9.99 -10.38
N ILE A 309 -6.88 9.15 -9.50
CA ILE A 309 -6.77 7.69 -9.63
C ILE A 309 -8.16 7.13 -9.87
N VAL A 310 -8.29 6.31 -10.90
CA VAL A 310 -9.51 5.58 -11.25
C VAL A 310 -9.29 4.11 -10.95
N PHE A 311 -10.08 3.53 -10.05
CA PHE A 311 -9.97 2.13 -9.66
C PHE A 311 -10.92 1.25 -10.45
N THR A 312 -10.37 0.22 -11.10
CA THR A 312 -11.11 -0.81 -11.84
C THR A 312 -10.93 -2.19 -11.20
N ALA A 313 -11.89 -3.08 -11.42
CA ALA A 313 -11.88 -4.42 -10.86
C ALA A 313 -10.87 -5.35 -11.53
N THR A 314 -10.63 -5.19 -12.83
CA THR A 314 -9.76 -6.08 -13.62
C THR A 314 -8.64 -5.33 -14.32
N LYS A 315 -7.59 -6.07 -14.68
CA LYS A 315 -6.43 -5.57 -15.43
C LYS A 315 -6.84 -5.14 -16.84
N MET A 316 -7.71 -5.93 -17.48
CA MET A 316 -8.22 -5.61 -18.82
C MET A 316 -9.04 -4.33 -18.82
N ASP A 317 -9.90 -4.13 -17.81
CA ASP A 317 -10.64 -2.87 -17.69
C ASP A 317 -9.71 -1.68 -17.47
N ALA A 318 -8.60 -1.88 -16.72
CA ALA A 318 -7.62 -0.82 -16.52
C ALA A 318 -6.97 -0.39 -17.84
N ASP A 319 -6.55 -1.35 -18.69
CA ASP A 319 -5.95 -1.05 -19.99
C ASP A 319 -6.96 -0.41 -20.95
N GLN A 320 -8.16 -1.00 -21.07
CA GLN A 320 -9.20 -0.48 -21.97
C GLN A 320 -9.64 0.92 -21.59
N LEU A 321 -9.87 1.16 -20.29
CA LEU A 321 -10.32 2.45 -19.81
C LEU A 321 -9.22 3.51 -19.97
N ALA A 322 -7.96 3.18 -19.67
CA ALA A 322 -6.85 4.11 -19.87
C ALA A 322 -6.68 4.46 -21.36
N GLY A 323 -6.75 3.46 -22.27
CA GLY A 323 -6.71 3.70 -23.73
C GLY A 323 -7.83 4.61 -24.18
N ARG A 324 -9.07 4.31 -23.80
CA ARG A 324 -10.25 5.13 -24.15
C ARG A 324 -10.14 6.57 -23.62
N LEU A 325 -9.65 6.76 -22.41
CA LEU A 325 -9.43 8.10 -21.85
C LEU A 325 -8.32 8.85 -22.60
N ALA A 326 -7.26 8.15 -23.03
CA ALA A 326 -6.20 8.75 -23.86
C ALA A 326 -6.76 9.21 -25.21
N ASP A 327 -7.59 8.37 -25.86
CA ASP A 327 -8.28 8.72 -27.12
C ASP A 327 -9.23 9.92 -26.95
N ALA A 328 -9.83 10.07 -25.76
CA ALA A 328 -10.65 11.22 -25.40
C ALA A 328 -9.84 12.48 -25.00
N GLY A 329 -8.51 12.43 -25.09
CA GLY A 329 -7.61 13.55 -24.86
C GLY A 329 -7.13 13.71 -23.41
N PHE A 330 -7.34 12.73 -22.54
CA PHE A 330 -6.79 12.77 -21.19
C PHE A 330 -5.36 12.22 -21.14
N GLU A 331 -4.51 12.82 -20.33
CA GLU A 331 -3.17 12.31 -20.02
C GLU A 331 -3.29 11.11 -19.06
N SER A 332 -3.72 9.98 -19.61
CA SER A 332 -4.05 8.76 -18.88
C SER A 332 -3.01 7.65 -19.08
N ALA A 333 -2.88 6.79 -18.07
CA ALA A 333 -2.06 5.56 -18.16
C ALA A 333 -2.63 4.47 -17.25
N ALA A 334 -2.49 3.21 -17.69
CA ALA A 334 -2.86 2.04 -16.89
C ALA A 334 -1.75 1.64 -15.90
N LEU A 335 -2.16 1.07 -14.76
CA LEU A 335 -1.26 0.46 -13.80
C LEU A 335 -1.87 -0.83 -13.21
N HIS A 336 -1.33 -1.98 -13.59
CA HIS A 336 -1.80 -3.29 -13.13
C HIS A 336 -0.66 -4.31 -13.04
N GLY A 337 -0.95 -5.50 -12.49
CA GLY A 337 0.06 -6.51 -12.16
C GLY A 337 0.81 -7.10 -13.36
N ASP A 338 0.21 -7.11 -14.55
CA ASP A 338 0.81 -7.72 -15.75
C ASP A 338 1.82 -6.80 -16.46
N LEU A 339 1.85 -5.53 -16.10
CA LEU A 339 2.86 -4.62 -16.65
C LEU A 339 4.27 -5.00 -16.19
N PRO A 340 5.25 -5.04 -17.11
CA PRO A 340 6.65 -5.18 -16.74
C PRO A 340 7.08 -4.12 -15.72
N GLN A 341 7.96 -4.47 -14.77
CA GLN A 341 8.36 -3.56 -13.69
C GLN A 341 8.92 -2.22 -14.22
N GLY A 342 9.65 -2.27 -15.33
CA GLY A 342 10.14 -1.05 -15.97
C GLY A 342 9.03 -0.13 -16.48
N ALA A 343 7.94 -0.69 -17.00
CA ALA A 343 6.77 0.08 -17.43
C ALA A 343 6.06 0.69 -16.21
N ARG A 344 5.82 -0.10 -15.16
CA ARG A 344 5.23 0.40 -13.89
C ARG A 344 6.02 1.58 -13.32
N ASN A 345 7.34 1.45 -13.25
CA ASN A 345 8.20 2.52 -12.74
C ASN A 345 8.13 3.78 -13.62
N ARG A 346 8.03 3.63 -14.96
CA ARG A 346 7.85 4.77 -15.88
C ARG A 346 6.50 5.46 -15.65
N THR A 347 5.41 4.69 -15.52
CA THR A 347 4.07 5.24 -15.26
C THR A 347 4.03 6.01 -13.93
N ILE A 348 4.58 5.44 -12.84
CA ILE A 348 4.63 6.09 -11.53
C ILE A 348 5.48 7.36 -11.58
N ARG A 349 6.60 7.34 -12.31
CA ARG A 349 7.44 8.54 -12.51
C ARG A 349 6.68 9.61 -13.30
N ALA A 350 6.03 9.23 -14.40
CA ALA A 350 5.24 10.15 -15.22
C ALA A 350 4.10 10.81 -14.42
N LEU A 351 3.46 10.04 -13.51
CA LEU A 351 2.45 10.56 -12.62
C LEU A 351 3.04 11.56 -11.60
N ARG A 352 4.20 11.27 -11.00
CA ARG A 352 4.90 12.20 -10.10
C ARG A 352 5.35 13.49 -10.80
N GLU A 353 5.74 13.39 -12.06
CA GLU A 353 6.16 14.51 -12.92
C GLU A 353 4.96 15.21 -13.58
N ARG A 354 3.72 14.83 -13.24
CA ARG A 354 2.46 15.39 -13.77
C ARG A 354 2.29 15.27 -15.30
N ARG A 355 3.05 14.35 -15.93
CA ARG A 355 2.86 13.98 -17.35
C ARG A 355 1.70 13.00 -17.56
N VAL A 356 1.29 12.33 -16.49
CA VAL A 356 0.05 11.57 -16.39
C VAL A 356 -0.81 12.24 -15.35
N ARG A 357 -2.03 12.60 -15.69
CA ARG A 357 -3.00 13.21 -14.79
C ARG A 357 -4.05 12.22 -14.31
N VAL A 358 -4.36 11.22 -15.11
CA VAL A 358 -5.35 10.17 -14.77
C VAL A 358 -4.67 8.81 -14.75
N LEU A 359 -4.52 8.23 -13.58
CA LEU A 359 -4.02 6.87 -13.41
C LEU A 359 -5.19 5.90 -13.31
N VAL A 360 -5.31 4.95 -14.23
CA VAL A 360 -6.30 3.87 -14.15
C VAL A 360 -5.62 2.63 -13.57
N ALA A 361 -6.08 2.15 -12.41
CA ALA A 361 -5.34 1.12 -11.69
C ALA A 361 -6.23 0.07 -11.02
N THR A 362 -5.69 -1.13 -10.86
CA THR A 362 -6.27 -2.16 -9.99
C THR A 362 -5.79 -1.97 -8.55
N ASP A 363 -6.56 -2.46 -7.56
CA ASP A 363 -6.21 -2.37 -6.14
C ASP A 363 -4.79 -2.84 -5.85
N VAL A 364 -4.43 -4.02 -6.34
CA VAL A 364 -3.11 -4.62 -6.11
C VAL A 364 -1.98 -3.72 -6.61
N ALA A 365 -2.17 -3.08 -7.75
CA ALA A 365 -1.14 -2.27 -8.37
C ALA A 365 -1.03 -0.86 -7.78
N ALA A 366 -2.14 -0.29 -7.31
CA ALA A 366 -2.18 1.02 -6.69
C ALA A 366 -1.77 1.00 -5.20
N ARG A 367 -1.71 -0.20 -4.59
CA ARG A 367 -1.25 -0.36 -3.21
C ARG A 367 0.24 0.00 -3.08
N GLY A 368 0.59 0.58 -1.96
CA GLY A 368 1.97 0.99 -1.69
C GLY A 368 2.45 2.20 -2.50
N ILE A 369 1.65 2.77 -3.39
CA ILE A 369 2.05 3.96 -4.15
C ILE A 369 1.79 5.20 -3.30
N ASP A 370 2.87 5.89 -2.94
CA ASP A 370 2.79 7.21 -2.33
C ASP A 370 3.03 8.29 -3.39
N ILE A 371 1.95 8.97 -3.75
CA ILE A 371 1.97 10.07 -4.70
C ILE A 371 1.31 11.26 -4.03
N PRO A 372 2.09 12.30 -3.70
CA PRO A 372 1.53 13.55 -3.24
C PRO A 372 0.84 14.26 -4.42
N GLY A 373 -0.34 14.84 -4.19
CA GLY A 373 -1.00 15.67 -5.19
C GLY A 373 -2.23 15.07 -5.85
N ILE A 374 -2.60 13.83 -5.52
CA ILE A 374 -3.87 13.25 -5.95
C ILE A 374 -5.02 14.03 -5.31
N THR A 375 -5.83 14.68 -6.13
CA THR A 375 -7.01 15.45 -5.70
C THR A 375 -8.27 14.60 -5.73
N HIS A 376 -8.38 13.69 -6.70
CA HIS A 376 -9.58 12.90 -6.94
C HIS A 376 -9.31 11.41 -6.94
N VAL A 377 -10.21 10.65 -6.32
CA VAL A 377 -10.25 9.18 -6.40
C VAL A 377 -11.60 8.77 -6.96
N PHE A 378 -11.59 8.02 -8.05
CA PHE A 378 -12.78 7.44 -8.65
C PHE A 378 -12.80 5.94 -8.42
N ASN A 379 -13.82 5.44 -7.72
CA ASN A 379 -14.14 4.03 -7.70
C ASN A 379 -15.02 3.75 -8.93
N TYR A 380 -14.40 3.51 -10.08
CA TYR A 380 -15.12 3.10 -11.29
C TYR A 380 -15.84 1.77 -11.02
N ASP A 381 -15.18 0.83 -10.37
CA ASP A 381 -15.79 -0.36 -9.79
C ASP A 381 -15.64 -0.35 -8.29
N LEU A 382 -16.69 -0.77 -7.55
CA LEU A 382 -16.61 -0.90 -6.11
C LEU A 382 -15.60 -1.99 -5.72
N PRO A 383 -14.86 -1.80 -4.61
CA PRO A 383 -13.94 -2.82 -4.12
C PRO A 383 -14.69 -4.06 -3.60
N LYS A 384 -14.05 -5.22 -3.67
CA LYS A 384 -14.60 -6.48 -3.14
C LYS A 384 -14.73 -6.45 -1.61
N PHE A 385 -13.77 -5.84 -0.93
CA PHE A 385 -13.73 -5.70 0.53
C PHE A 385 -13.94 -4.23 0.92
N ALA A 386 -14.67 -4.01 2.00
CA ALA A 386 -14.97 -2.65 2.47
C ALA A 386 -13.72 -1.91 2.96
N GLU A 387 -12.72 -2.65 3.44
CA GLU A 387 -11.42 -2.13 3.87
C GLU A 387 -10.67 -1.48 2.70
N ASP A 388 -10.75 -2.07 1.51
CA ASP A 388 -10.12 -1.53 0.30
C ASP A 388 -10.67 -0.16 -0.09
N TYR A 389 -11.95 0.09 0.18
CA TYR A 389 -12.55 1.41 -0.03
C TYR A 389 -11.77 2.50 0.72
N VAL A 390 -11.48 2.27 1.99
CA VAL A 390 -10.72 3.22 2.83
C VAL A 390 -9.30 3.41 2.30
N HIS A 391 -8.66 2.34 1.82
CA HIS A 391 -7.32 2.41 1.24
C HIS A 391 -7.30 3.14 -0.11
N ARG A 392 -8.36 3.03 -0.90
CA ARG A 392 -8.50 3.75 -2.16
C ARG A 392 -8.70 5.24 -1.92
N ILE A 393 -9.68 5.63 -1.11
CA ILE A 393 -9.94 7.06 -0.83
C ILE A 393 -8.78 7.72 -0.09
N GLY A 394 -8.03 6.98 0.74
CA GLY A 394 -6.81 7.45 1.39
C GLY A 394 -5.65 7.73 0.43
N ARG A 395 -5.82 7.62 -0.90
CA ARG A 395 -4.88 8.14 -1.89
C ARG A 395 -4.99 9.65 -2.07
N THR A 396 -6.12 10.25 -1.74
CA THR A 396 -6.33 11.70 -1.68
C THR A 396 -6.44 12.20 -0.22
N GLY A 397 -6.63 13.49 -0.02
CA GLY A 397 -6.79 14.08 1.30
C GLY A 397 -5.56 13.99 2.21
N ARG A 398 -4.34 13.87 1.67
CA ARG A 398 -3.09 13.71 2.42
C ARG A 398 -2.47 15.03 2.79
N ALA A 399 -1.71 15.03 3.89
CA ALA A 399 -0.96 16.19 4.40
C ALA A 399 -1.86 17.42 4.65
N GLY A 400 -3.07 17.21 5.20
CA GLY A 400 -4.00 18.29 5.54
C GLY A 400 -4.73 18.91 4.35
N ARG A 401 -4.58 18.38 3.13
CA ARG A 401 -5.32 18.84 1.94
C ARG A 401 -6.70 18.23 1.90
N SER A 402 -7.64 18.90 1.24
CA SER A 402 -8.94 18.33 0.88
C SER A 402 -8.81 17.35 -0.28
N GLY A 403 -9.68 16.35 -0.33
CA GLY A 403 -9.77 15.37 -1.39
C GLY A 403 -11.21 15.07 -1.76
N ILE A 404 -11.40 14.52 -2.96
CA ILE A 404 -12.71 14.11 -3.46
C ILE A 404 -12.66 12.63 -3.81
N ALA A 405 -13.63 11.88 -3.34
CA ALA A 405 -13.81 10.46 -3.65
C ALA A 405 -15.19 10.23 -4.26
N VAL A 406 -15.23 9.75 -5.49
CA VAL A 406 -16.44 9.50 -6.24
C VAL A 406 -16.59 7.99 -6.49
N SER A 407 -17.76 7.44 -6.20
CA SER A 407 -18.06 6.04 -6.48
C SER A 407 -19.18 5.92 -7.52
N LEU A 408 -18.90 5.23 -8.63
CA LEU A 408 -19.85 4.94 -9.69
C LEU A 408 -20.48 3.57 -9.43
N VAL A 409 -21.74 3.54 -9.05
CA VAL A 409 -22.38 2.34 -8.49
C VAL A 409 -23.53 1.90 -9.39
N HIS A 410 -23.44 0.69 -9.91
CA HIS A 410 -24.57 0.05 -10.59
C HIS A 410 -25.64 -0.38 -9.56
N HIS A 411 -26.91 -0.31 -9.91
CA HIS A 411 -28.01 -0.67 -9.00
C HIS A 411 -27.88 -2.08 -8.38
N ALA A 412 -27.28 -3.02 -9.12
CA ALA A 412 -26.99 -4.37 -8.62
C ALA A 412 -25.93 -4.41 -7.52
N GLU A 413 -25.08 -3.38 -7.40
CA GLU A 413 -23.98 -3.31 -6.43
C GLU A 413 -24.38 -2.66 -5.10
N GLN A 414 -25.67 -2.34 -4.91
CA GLN A 414 -26.18 -1.71 -3.69
C GLN A 414 -25.81 -2.49 -2.42
N GLY A 415 -25.77 -3.84 -2.49
CA GLY A 415 -25.32 -4.67 -1.38
C GLY A 415 -23.87 -4.45 -0.99
N ALA A 416 -22.99 -4.21 -1.98
CA ALA A 416 -21.59 -3.87 -1.75
C ALA A 416 -21.47 -2.46 -1.16
N LEU A 417 -22.20 -1.48 -1.68
CA LEU A 417 -22.24 -0.13 -1.14
C LEU A 417 -22.66 -0.12 0.33
N LYS A 418 -23.71 -0.83 0.71
CA LYS A 418 -24.17 -0.94 2.12
C LYS A 418 -23.14 -1.57 3.03
N ARG A 419 -22.32 -2.52 2.55
CA ARG A 419 -21.21 -3.06 3.33
C ARG A 419 -20.12 -2.01 3.59
N ILE A 420 -19.81 -1.20 2.58
CA ILE A 420 -18.85 -0.08 2.68
C ILE A 420 -19.38 0.95 3.68
N GLU A 421 -20.62 1.41 3.55
CA GLU A 421 -21.24 2.39 4.47
C GLU A 421 -21.23 1.90 5.92
N ARG A 422 -21.53 0.61 6.14
CA ARG A 422 -21.47 -0.01 7.48
C ARG A 422 -20.06 -0.01 8.03
N PHE A 423 -19.07 -0.28 7.19
CA PHE A 423 -17.66 -0.31 7.59
C PHE A 423 -17.13 1.10 7.91
N VAL A 424 -17.42 2.08 7.05
CA VAL A 424 -17.02 3.49 7.29
C VAL A 424 -17.90 4.19 8.34
N ARG A 425 -19.00 3.57 8.76
CA ARG A 425 -19.98 4.06 9.73
C ARG A 425 -20.60 5.41 9.34
N THR A 426 -20.66 5.72 8.07
CA THR A 426 -21.21 6.97 7.53
C THR A 426 -21.93 6.64 6.23
N PRO A 427 -23.20 7.10 6.07
CA PRO A 427 -23.87 7.01 4.79
C PRO A 427 -23.14 7.88 3.77
N LEU A 428 -22.99 7.37 2.56
CA LEU A 428 -22.38 8.10 1.46
C LEU A 428 -23.42 8.95 0.74
N ALA A 429 -23.11 10.22 0.51
CA ALA A 429 -24.01 11.14 -0.17
C ALA A 429 -24.24 10.71 -1.63
N VAL A 430 -25.52 10.51 -1.98
CA VAL A 430 -25.89 10.22 -3.37
C VAL A 430 -26.04 11.54 -4.11
N ASN A 431 -25.28 11.73 -5.16
CA ASN A 431 -25.34 12.89 -6.04
C ASN A 431 -25.77 12.49 -7.43
N VAL A 432 -26.49 13.38 -8.08
CA VAL A 432 -26.92 13.25 -9.47
C VAL A 432 -26.36 14.44 -10.24
N VAL A 433 -25.74 14.18 -11.37
CA VAL A 433 -25.22 15.21 -12.27
C VAL A 433 -26.29 15.45 -13.34
N GLU A 434 -26.61 16.70 -13.59
CA GLU A 434 -27.58 17.11 -14.62
C GLU A 434 -27.17 16.58 -16.01
N GLY A 435 -28.10 15.92 -16.70
CA GLY A 435 -27.84 15.24 -17.98
C GLY A 435 -27.24 13.83 -17.88
N PHE A 436 -26.97 13.37 -16.65
CA PHE A 436 -26.49 12.02 -16.35
C PHE A 436 -27.33 11.32 -15.28
N GLU A 437 -28.65 11.61 -15.28
CA GLU A 437 -29.56 10.97 -14.35
C GLU A 437 -29.71 9.49 -14.69
N PRO A 438 -29.68 8.59 -13.71
CA PRO A 438 -29.96 7.18 -13.92
C PRO A 438 -31.44 6.99 -14.33
N ARG A 439 -31.69 6.19 -15.33
CA ARG A 439 -33.05 5.84 -15.78
C ARG A 439 -33.85 5.09 -14.70
N LYS A 440 -33.14 4.35 -13.85
CA LYS A 440 -33.69 3.66 -12.69
C LYS A 440 -33.47 4.54 -11.46
N SER A 441 -34.59 4.92 -10.80
CA SER A 441 -34.48 5.67 -9.54
C SER A 441 -33.64 4.93 -8.52
N ALA A 442 -32.81 5.67 -7.78
CA ALA A 442 -32.09 5.12 -6.61
C ALA A 442 -33.13 4.46 -5.68
N PRO A 443 -32.85 3.28 -5.12
CA PRO A 443 -33.79 2.66 -4.20
C PRO A 443 -33.96 3.58 -3.00
N SER A 444 -35.18 4.11 -2.84
CA SER A 444 -35.53 4.96 -1.71
C SER A 444 -35.37 4.16 -0.41
N GLY A 445 -34.42 4.55 0.43
CA GLY A 445 -34.07 3.89 1.69
C GLY A 445 -35.06 4.12 2.82
N ASN A 446 -36.38 4.19 2.56
CA ASN A 446 -37.43 4.29 3.57
C ASN A 446 -38.70 3.57 3.12
N GLY A 447 -38.61 2.27 2.91
CA GLY A 447 -39.78 1.39 2.84
C GLY A 447 -39.82 0.50 4.08
N ARG A 448 -40.37 0.99 5.19
CA ARG A 448 -40.96 0.09 6.18
C ARG A 448 -41.95 -0.79 5.41
N PRO A 449 -41.91 -2.14 5.57
CA PRO A 449 -42.98 -2.97 5.05
C PRO A 449 -44.25 -2.55 5.77
N GLY A 450 -45.09 -1.78 5.09
CA GLY A 450 -46.42 -1.51 5.53
C GLY A 450 -47.18 -2.85 5.53
N PHE A 451 -47.55 -3.30 6.69
CA PHE A 451 -48.61 -4.28 6.86
C PHE A 451 -49.88 -3.74 6.22
N GLY A 452 -50.02 -4.00 4.93
CA GLY A 452 -51.25 -3.71 4.18
C GLY A 452 -52.29 -4.70 4.58
N GLY A 453 -53.23 -4.25 5.40
CA GLY A 453 -54.44 -4.92 5.74
C GLY A 453 -55.23 -5.26 4.44
N ARG A 454 -55.47 -6.54 4.20
CA ARG A 454 -56.44 -7.02 3.22
C ARG A 454 -57.82 -6.59 3.67
N GLY A 455 -58.32 -5.53 3.09
CA GLY A 455 -59.74 -5.21 3.04
C GLY A 455 -60.47 -6.25 2.15
N ARG A 456 -61.39 -6.96 2.74
CA ARG A 456 -62.35 -7.81 2.08
C ARG A 456 -63.45 -6.94 1.46
N PRO A 457 -63.85 -7.13 0.22
CA PRO A 457 -65.21 -6.77 -0.22
C PRO A 457 -66.14 -7.96 0.06
N GLY A 458 -67.24 -7.64 0.74
CA GLY A 458 -68.32 -8.58 0.99
C GLY A 458 -69.28 -8.67 -0.20
N GLY A 459 -70.04 -9.76 -0.21
CA GLY A 459 -71.22 -9.99 -1.06
C GLY A 459 -71.27 -11.45 -1.49
N GLY A 460 -72.04 -12.27 -0.90
CA GLY A 460 -73.35 -12.55 -1.03
C GLY A 460 -73.65 -13.98 -1.47
N ASN A 461 -74.33 -14.71 -0.60
CA ASN A 461 -75.38 -15.66 -0.86
C ASN A 461 -75.10 -17.11 -1.32
N GLY A 462 -75.63 -18.05 -0.51
CA GLY A 462 -76.29 -19.23 -1.01
C GLY A 462 -75.78 -20.58 -0.52
N GLY A 463 -76.52 -21.13 0.49
CA GLY A 463 -77.00 -22.52 0.42
C GLY A 463 -76.12 -23.65 1.03
N GLY A 464 -76.43 -24.05 2.22
CA GLY A 464 -77.02 -25.32 2.53
C GLY A 464 -76.17 -26.57 2.77
N ARG A 465 -76.38 -27.14 3.98
CA ARG A 465 -76.34 -28.51 4.42
C ARG A 465 -75.10 -29.03 5.11
N ARG A 466 -75.23 -29.11 6.37
CA ARG A 466 -75.34 -30.16 7.44
C ARG A 466 -74.65 -31.52 7.20
N PHE A 467 -74.19 -32.00 8.38
CA PHE A 467 -73.73 -33.35 8.82
C PHE A 467 -72.20 -33.54 8.72
N GLY A 468 -71.52 -34.07 9.73
CA GLY A 468 -71.86 -34.60 11.00
C GLY A 468 -70.54 -35.00 11.72
N SER A 469 -70.59 -34.91 12.99
CA SER A 469 -69.89 -35.57 14.09
C SER A 469 -68.73 -36.54 13.82
N GLY A 470 -67.71 -36.46 14.66
CA GLY A 470 -66.79 -37.56 14.89
C GLY A 470 -65.57 -37.16 15.74
N SER A 471 -65.74 -37.29 17.00
CA SER A 471 -64.79 -37.29 18.11
C SER A 471 -63.63 -38.27 17.96
N GLY A 472 -62.51 -37.98 18.55
CA GLY A 472 -61.51 -38.98 18.83
C GLY A 472 -60.16 -38.46 19.30
N ALA A 473 -59.99 -38.47 20.60
CA ALA A 473 -58.80 -38.21 21.36
C ALA A 473 -57.69 -39.25 21.11
N GLY A 474 -56.48 -38.92 21.44
CA GLY A 474 -55.45 -39.88 21.75
C GLY A 474 -54.00 -39.46 21.52
N LYS A 475 -53.36 -38.91 22.53
CA LYS A 475 -51.92 -39.15 22.77
C LYS A 475 -51.81 -40.46 23.54
N PRO A 476 -50.67 -41.21 23.63
CA PRO A 476 -49.37 -40.73 24.10
C PRO A 476 -48.10 -41.46 23.54
N ALA A 477 -46.98 -40.88 23.88
CA ALA A 477 -45.63 -41.32 24.26
C ALA A 477 -45.15 -42.78 24.10
N GLY A 478 -43.82 -42.92 23.82
CA GLY A 478 -42.99 -44.13 24.03
C GLY A 478 -41.76 -44.14 23.12
N ASN A 479 -40.66 -43.80 23.56
CA ASN A 479 -39.42 -44.29 24.14
C ASN A 479 -38.89 -45.64 23.60
N GLY A 480 -37.55 -45.74 23.34
CA GLY A 480 -36.74 -46.95 23.14
C GLY A 480 -36.07 -46.99 21.76
N GLY A 481 -34.76 -46.88 21.56
CA GLY A 481 -33.69 -47.65 22.17
C GLY A 481 -33.26 -48.77 21.25
N GLY A 482 -32.00 -48.78 20.79
CA GLY A 482 -31.45 -50.01 20.24
C GLY A 482 -30.35 -49.86 19.19
N ALA A 483 -29.13 -50.00 19.63
CA ALA A 483 -27.94 -50.27 18.84
C ALA A 483 -27.99 -51.62 18.11
N ARG A 484 -27.19 -51.73 17.00
CA ARG A 484 -26.34 -52.87 16.57
C ARG A 484 -25.89 -52.69 15.12
N THR A 485 -24.56 -52.55 14.93
CA THR A 485 -23.54 -53.53 14.49
C THR A 485 -23.90 -54.41 13.28
N GLY A 486 -22.99 -54.41 12.28
CA GLY A 486 -22.81 -55.43 11.25
C GLY A 486 -22.41 -54.80 9.90
N ASN A 487 -21.17 -54.77 9.51
CA ASN A 487 -20.20 -55.76 9.02
C ASN A 487 -20.60 -56.39 7.67
N GLY A 488 -19.65 -56.33 6.71
CA GLY A 488 -19.60 -57.13 5.48
C GLY A 488 -19.74 -56.29 4.23
N GLY A 489 -18.75 -56.06 3.44
CA GLY A 489 -17.88 -56.98 2.77
C GLY A 489 -18.07 -56.85 1.30
N GLY A 490 -17.03 -56.47 0.58
CA GLY A 490 -16.49 -57.29 -0.46
C GLY A 490 -16.56 -56.75 -1.89
N ASN A 491 -15.39 -56.76 -2.49
CA ASN A 491 -15.09 -57.01 -3.91
C ASN A 491 -15.26 -55.84 -4.89
N GLY A 492 -14.29 -55.43 -5.68
CA GLY A 492 -13.19 -56.19 -6.30
C GLY A 492 -13.17 -55.81 -7.77
N GLY A 493 -12.01 -55.53 -8.30
CA GLY A 493 -11.77 -55.32 -9.74
C GLY A 493 -11.06 -54.01 -10.01
N GLY A 494 -9.80 -53.84 -10.13
CA GLY A 494 -8.69 -54.64 -10.65
C GLY A 494 -8.66 -54.63 -12.18
N TRP A 495 -7.93 -53.67 -12.77
CA TRP A 495 -7.30 -53.89 -14.08
C TRP A 495 -5.97 -53.14 -14.17
N ALA A 496 -4.94 -53.99 -14.19
CA ALA A 496 -3.57 -53.67 -14.56
C ALA A 496 -3.38 -54.03 -16.05
N GLY A 497 -2.42 -53.41 -16.69
CA GLY A 497 -1.87 -53.82 -17.99
C GLY A 497 -0.99 -52.65 -18.48
N LYS A 498 0.36 -52.65 -18.25
CA LYS A 498 1.47 -53.22 -19.00
C LYS A 498 1.26 -53.10 -20.51
N SER A 499 2.16 -52.52 -21.28
CA SER A 499 3.56 -52.79 -21.66
C SER A 499 3.89 -51.84 -22.80
N ALA A 500 5.08 -51.16 -22.84
CA ALA A 500 6.34 -51.65 -23.43
C ALA A 500 6.37 -51.72 -24.95
N GLY A 501 7.45 -51.14 -25.48
CA GLY A 501 7.98 -51.31 -26.85
C GLY A 501 7.91 -49.98 -27.63
N GLY A 502 8.96 -49.33 -28.04
CA GLY A 502 10.22 -49.83 -28.59
C GLY A 502 10.32 -49.39 -30.03
N GLY A 503 11.38 -48.72 -30.38
CA GLY A 503 11.93 -48.89 -31.70
C GLY A 503 12.03 -47.67 -32.61
N SER A 504 13.29 -47.23 -32.78
CA SER A 504 14.00 -47.02 -34.08
C SER A 504 13.72 -45.71 -34.83
N ARG A 505 14.73 -44.83 -34.91
CA ARG A 505 15.77 -44.66 -35.91
C ARG A 505 15.26 -44.36 -37.33
N GLU A 506 15.75 -43.25 -37.80
CA GLU A 506 16.35 -42.89 -39.11
C GLU A 506 16.16 -41.38 -39.28
N GLY A 507 17.12 -40.48 -39.46
CA GLY A 507 18.40 -40.54 -40.12
C GLY A 507 18.28 -40.04 -41.58
N TYR A 508 18.64 -38.76 -41.79
CA TYR A 508 19.12 -38.17 -43.05
C TYR A 508 19.40 -36.72 -42.74
N GLY A 509 20.57 -36.10 -42.83
CA GLY A 509 21.67 -36.24 -43.79
C GLY A 509 21.52 -35.18 -44.88
N GLY A 510 22.35 -34.16 -44.86
CA GLY A 510 22.43 -33.21 -45.97
C GLY A 510 23.22 -31.94 -45.64
N SER A 511 24.51 -32.02 -45.88
CA SER A 511 25.54 -30.98 -45.96
C SER A 511 25.33 -29.99 -47.12
N ARG A 512 25.94 -28.80 -46.97
CA ARG A 512 26.84 -28.07 -47.90
C ARG A 512 26.66 -26.58 -47.74
N ASP A 513 27.68 -25.89 -47.28
CA ASP A 513 28.86 -25.32 -47.95
C ASP A 513 28.61 -23.94 -48.61
N GLY A 514 29.51 -23.01 -48.30
CA GLY A 514 29.80 -21.74 -48.95
C GLY A 514 29.89 -20.60 -47.94
N GLY A 515 30.97 -20.09 -47.47
CA GLY A 515 32.33 -19.87 -47.93
C GLY A 515 32.45 -18.47 -48.56
N TYR A 516 33.43 -17.69 -48.08
CA TYR A 516 33.92 -16.35 -48.54
C TYR A 516 33.37 -15.18 -47.76
N GLY A 517 34.17 -14.24 -47.22
CA GLY A 517 35.57 -13.94 -47.46
C GLY A 517 35.89 -12.67 -46.63
N ALA A 518 37.06 -12.68 -46.10
CA ALA A 518 37.71 -11.58 -45.39
C ALA A 518 37.92 -10.34 -46.26
N ARG A 519 37.81 -9.16 -45.70
CA ARG A 519 38.71 -8.02 -46.05
C ARG A 519 39.00 -7.18 -44.81
N ARG A 520 40.27 -7.18 -44.46
CA ARG A 520 41.00 -6.19 -43.68
C ARG A 520 41.10 -4.89 -44.49
N SER A 521 41.05 -3.73 -43.81
CA SER A 521 41.83 -2.57 -44.23
C SER A 521 42.27 -1.78 -43.01
N ASP A 522 43.58 -1.63 -42.97
CA ASP A 522 44.40 -0.89 -42.00
C ASP A 522 44.25 0.63 -42.12
N GLY A 523 44.39 1.29 -40.96
CA GLY A 523 45.15 2.46 -40.58
C GLY A 523 44.79 3.85 -41.18
N PRO A 524 45.36 4.96 -40.70
CA PRO A 524 46.42 5.07 -39.66
C PRO A 524 46.16 6.12 -38.56
N ARG A 525 47.03 6.05 -37.54
CA ARG A 525 47.31 7.03 -36.50
C ARG A 525 47.72 8.41 -37.05
N THR A 526 47.22 9.51 -36.43
CA THR A 526 48.02 10.71 -36.29
C THR A 526 47.84 11.26 -34.90
N ALA A 527 48.96 11.38 -34.23
CA ALA A 527 49.18 12.19 -33.04
C ALA A 527 49.34 13.67 -33.45
N ARG A 528 48.81 14.60 -32.64
CA ARG A 528 49.43 15.89 -32.43
C ARG A 528 49.02 16.51 -31.08
N ARG A 529 50.06 16.82 -30.35
CA ARG A 529 50.29 17.68 -29.20
C ARG A 529 49.76 19.10 -29.42
N GLY A 530 49.53 19.74 -28.24
CA GLY A 530 49.88 21.16 -28.02
C GLY A 530 48.71 22.08 -27.74
N SER A 531 48.54 22.49 -26.64
CA SER A 531 48.79 23.68 -25.78
C SER A 531 47.82 23.67 -24.62
#